data_37502cbc2ef9eeaf402cd58d7f395e9b
#
_entry.id   37502cbc2ef9eeaf402cd58d7f395e9b
#
_cell.length_a   1.000
_cell.length_b   1.000
_cell.length_c   1.000
_cell.angle_alpha   90.00
_cell.angle_beta   90.00
_cell.angle_gamma   90.00
#
_symmetry.space_group_name_H-M   'P 1'
#
loop_
_entity.id
_entity.type
_entity.pdbx_description
1 polymer ?
#
loop_
_entity_poly.entity_id
_entity_poly.type
_entity_poly.pdbx_seq_one_letter_code
_entity_poly.pdbx_strand_id
1 'polypeptide(L)'
;MAKYSRLEVAAVMKETGMVPLFYHADIELGKKVLEACYKGGARLMEFTARGDFAFEVFSELNKYALRELPGMIMGVGSITDAAAASMFMQMGANFIVTPSLREDIALVCNRRKVLWSPGCGSLTEINRAEELGCEIIKLFPGSTYGPGFVKAIKGPQPWTSIMPTGGVSTDEGNLKGWFDAGVTCVGMGSQLIGKEVLANKDFDGLTKTVKDTLALIKSIKSVES
;
A
#
# COMPACT_ATOMS: atom_id res chain seq x y z
N MET A 1 11.61 11.32 -11.28
CA MET A 1 11.11 10.04 -11.86
C MET A 1 11.12 9.00 -10.77
N ALA A 2 10.23 8.01 -10.82
CA ALA A 2 10.27 6.87 -9.91
C ALA A 2 11.67 6.23 -9.91
N LYS A 3 12.17 5.87 -8.74
CA LYS A 3 13.49 5.23 -8.56
C LYS A 3 13.42 3.73 -8.84
N TYR A 4 12.28 3.12 -8.52
CA TYR A 4 12.04 1.67 -8.69
C TYR A 4 11.08 1.44 -9.85
N SER A 5 11.34 0.41 -10.63
CA SER A 5 10.44 -0.04 -11.68
C SER A 5 9.15 -0.64 -11.08
N ARG A 6 8.08 -0.70 -11.88
CA ARG A 6 6.81 -1.31 -11.44
C ARG A 6 6.98 -2.78 -11.01
N LEU A 7 7.89 -3.51 -11.65
CA LEU A 7 8.15 -4.91 -11.32
C LEU A 7 8.89 -5.06 -10.00
N GLU A 8 9.85 -4.19 -9.71
CA GLU A 8 10.55 -4.16 -8.41
C GLU A 8 9.57 -3.83 -7.28
N VAL A 9 8.69 -2.84 -7.48
CA VAL A 9 7.66 -2.48 -6.50
C VAL A 9 6.73 -3.67 -6.24
N ALA A 10 6.23 -4.33 -7.29
CA ALA A 10 5.36 -5.49 -7.16
C ALA A 10 6.06 -6.66 -6.45
N ALA A 11 7.33 -6.90 -6.76
CA ALA A 11 8.14 -7.92 -6.10
C ALA A 11 8.27 -7.66 -4.59
N VAL A 12 8.60 -6.42 -4.21
CA VAL A 12 8.71 -6.04 -2.79
C VAL A 12 7.36 -6.12 -2.07
N MET A 13 6.25 -5.73 -2.71
CA MET A 13 4.89 -5.91 -2.16
C MET A 13 4.60 -7.38 -1.90
N LYS A 14 4.91 -8.25 -2.86
CA LYS A 14 4.74 -9.70 -2.73
C LYS A 14 5.64 -10.30 -1.65
N GLU A 15 6.90 -9.89 -1.59
CA GLU A 15 7.88 -10.39 -0.62
C GLU A 15 7.51 -10.02 0.81
N THR A 16 7.31 -8.73 1.08
CA THR A 16 7.04 -8.22 2.43
C THR A 16 5.63 -8.51 2.91
N GLY A 17 4.66 -8.62 2.00
CA GLY A 17 3.26 -8.90 2.31
C GLY A 17 2.50 -7.73 2.96
N MET A 18 3.13 -6.57 3.18
CA MET A 18 2.49 -5.43 3.85
C MET A 18 2.88 -4.09 3.23
N VAL A 19 1.88 -3.24 3.01
CA VAL A 19 2.02 -1.84 2.62
C VAL A 19 1.40 -0.97 3.73
N PRO A 20 2.21 -0.42 4.66
CA PRO A 20 1.74 0.59 5.60
C PRO A 20 1.23 1.82 4.86
N LEU A 21 0.14 2.43 5.36
CA LEU A 21 -0.39 3.65 4.79
C LEU A 21 -0.82 4.65 5.85
N PHE A 22 -0.54 5.92 5.63
CA PHE A 22 -0.92 7.00 6.54
C PHE A 22 -1.00 8.34 5.82
N TYR A 23 -1.59 9.33 6.51
CA TYR A 23 -1.55 10.75 6.19
C TYR A 23 -1.32 11.56 7.44
N HIS A 24 -0.48 12.57 7.33
CA HIS A 24 -0.36 13.66 8.31
C HIS A 24 0.13 14.91 7.59
N ALA A 25 -0.37 16.08 8.01
CA ALA A 25 0.01 17.37 7.41
C ALA A 25 1.38 17.87 7.92
N ASP A 26 1.79 17.46 9.12
CA ASP A 26 3.09 17.81 9.69
C ASP A 26 4.19 16.94 9.11
N ILE A 27 5.15 17.58 8.44
CA ILE A 27 6.27 16.91 7.77
C ILE A 27 7.19 16.22 8.77
N GLU A 28 7.49 16.83 9.91
CA GLU A 28 8.42 16.26 10.88
C GLU A 28 7.82 15.02 11.57
N LEU A 29 6.54 15.08 11.90
CA LEU A 29 5.83 13.89 12.38
C LEU A 29 5.79 12.80 11.31
N GLY A 30 5.53 13.18 10.06
CA GLY A 30 5.55 12.25 8.92
C GLY A 30 6.90 11.55 8.76
N LYS A 31 8.02 12.26 8.89
CA LYS A 31 9.38 11.68 8.89
C LYS A 31 9.57 10.66 10.02
N LYS A 32 9.07 10.97 11.23
CA LYS A 32 9.19 10.06 12.39
C LYS A 32 8.37 8.78 12.20
N VAL A 33 7.17 8.88 11.64
CA VAL A 33 6.35 7.70 11.26
C VAL A 33 7.09 6.86 10.24
N LEU A 34 7.65 7.49 9.22
CA LEU A 34 8.38 6.81 8.16
C LEU A 34 9.64 6.10 8.70
N GLU A 35 10.42 6.77 9.58
CA GLU A 35 11.57 6.17 10.28
C GLU A 35 11.15 4.94 11.11
N ALA A 36 10.07 5.07 11.89
CA ALA A 36 9.59 4.00 12.75
C ALA A 36 9.18 2.76 11.92
N CYS A 37 8.44 2.97 10.84
CA CYS A 37 8.07 1.90 9.93
C CYS A 37 9.30 1.26 9.27
N TYR A 38 10.26 2.07 8.83
CA TYR A 38 11.51 1.58 8.22
C TYR A 38 12.35 0.76 9.21
N LYS A 39 12.52 1.24 10.45
CA LYS A 39 13.22 0.52 11.53
C LYS A 39 12.50 -0.79 11.89
N GLY A 40 11.17 -0.81 11.83
CA GLY A 40 10.35 -2.01 12.00
C GLY A 40 10.48 -3.02 10.86
N GLY A 41 11.14 -2.67 9.77
CA GLY A 41 11.40 -3.56 8.63
C GLY A 41 10.51 -3.30 7.41
N ALA A 42 9.60 -2.31 7.45
CA ALA A 42 8.83 -1.94 6.26
C ALA A 42 9.75 -1.40 5.16
N ARG A 43 9.42 -1.74 3.91
CA ARG A 43 10.14 -1.27 2.71
C ARG A 43 9.24 -0.53 1.73
N LEU A 44 7.96 -0.45 2.03
CA LEU A 44 6.98 0.34 1.29
C LEU A 44 6.24 1.27 2.25
N MET A 45 5.79 2.40 1.73
CA MET A 45 4.88 3.30 2.43
C MET A 45 3.96 3.98 1.42
N GLU A 46 2.64 3.87 1.60
CA GLU A 46 1.64 4.64 0.89
C GLU A 46 1.32 5.91 1.68
N PHE A 47 1.69 7.07 1.17
CA PHE A 47 1.20 8.34 1.71
C PHE A 47 -0.17 8.66 1.12
N THR A 48 -1.22 8.74 1.94
CA THR A 48 -2.57 9.03 1.44
C THR A 48 -2.79 10.53 1.28
N ALA A 49 -2.88 11.01 0.05
CA ALA A 49 -3.05 12.44 -0.27
C ALA A 49 -4.48 12.91 0.00
N ARG A 50 -4.83 13.18 1.25
CA ARG A 50 -6.21 13.52 1.69
C ARG A 50 -6.39 14.96 2.16
N GLY A 51 -5.34 15.73 2.27
CA GLY A 51 -5.41 17.13 2.74
C GLY A 51 -4.90 18.11 1.71
N ASP A 52 -5.22 19.38 1.93
CA ASP A 52 -4.62 20.46 1.17
C ASP A 52 -3.09 20.44 1.35
N PHE A 53 -2.35 20.80 0.30
CA PHE A 53 -0.88 20.78 0.28
C PHE A 53 -0.24 19.40 0.56
N ALA A 54 -1.00 18.30 0.49
CA ALA A 54 -0.47 16.95 0.67
C ALA A 54 0.70 16.64 -0.28
N PHE A 55 0.75 17.28 -1.45
CA PHE A 55 1.85 17.15 -2.40
C PHE A 55 3.18 17.70 -1.90
N GLU A 56 3.16 18.79 -1.12
CA GLU A 56 4.37 19.36 -0.49
C GLU A 56 4.90 18.40 0.57
N VAL A 57 4.01 17.89 1.43
CA VAL A 57 4.36 16.91 2.46
C VAL A 57 4.95 15.65 1.82
N PHE A 58 4.29 15.09 0.80
CA PHE A 58 4.80 13.93 0.08
C PHE A 58 6.19 14.19 -0.51
N SER A 59 6.39 15.36 -1.15
CA SER A 59 7.67 15.73 -1.74
C SER A 59 8.80 15.70 -0.70
N GLU A 60 8.57 16.29 0.48
CA GLU A 60 9.58 16.33 1.54
C GLU A 60 9.82 14.94 2.16
N LEU A 61 8.77 14.15 2.38
CA LEU A 61 8.91 12.78 2.88
C LEU A 61 9.65 11.88 1.89
N ASN A 62 9.38 12.01 0.58
CA ASN A 62 10.07 11.23 -0.44
C ASN A 62 11.55 11.62 -0.58
N LYS A 63 11.87 12.92 -0.55
CA LYS A 63 13.26 13.40 -0.51
C LYS A 63 14.00 12.87 0.72
N TYR A 64 13.33 12.87 1.88
CA TYR A 64 13.87 12.33 3.12
C TYR A 64 14.14 10.83 2.98
N ALA A 65 13.17 10.06 2.50
CA ALA A 65 13.31 8.61 2.30
C ALA A 65 14.49 8.28 1.36
N LEU A 66 14.65 9.04 0.27
CA LEU A 66 15.74 8.84 -0.69
C LEU A 66 17.14 9.04 -0.10
N ARG A 67 17.28 9.96 0.88
CA ARG A 67 18.57 10.28 1.52
C ARG A 67 18.86 9.38 2.72
N GLU A 68 17.86 9.17 3.59
CA GLU A 68 18.08 8.66 4.94
C GLU A 68 17.61 7.19 5.12
N LEU A 69 16.74 6.69 4.22
CA LEU A 69 16.11 5.39 4.38
C LEU A 69 16.35 4.51 3.13
N PRO A 70 17.58 4.01 2.94
CA PRO A 70 17.92 3.23 1.75
C PRO A 70 17.04 2.00 1.58
N GLY A 71 16.45 1.85 0.38
CA GLY A 71 15.52 0.76 0.08
C GLY A 71 14.06 1.05 0.42
N MET A 72 13.72 2.20 1.03
CA MET A 72 12.34 2.61 1.24
C MET A 72 11.69 3.07 -0.07
N ILE A 73 10.54 2.51 -0.39
CA ILE A 73 9.76 2.77 -1.60
C ILE A 73 8.52 3.58 -1.23
N MET A 74 8.51 4.85 -1.63
CA MET A 74 7.37 5.74 -1.39
C MET A 74 6.38 5.68 -2.54
N GLY A 75 5.10 5.48 -2.21
CA GLY A 75 3.99 5.63 -3.12
C GLY A 75 2.93 6.58 -2.57
N VAL A 76 1.93 6.86 -3.36
CA VAL A 76 0.84 7.75 -2.98
C VAL A 76 -0.51 7.11 -3.22
N GLY A 77 -1.42 7.30 -2.27
CA GLY A 77 -2.81 6.83 -2.33
C GLY A 77 -3.82 7.96 -2.27
N SER A 78 -5.09 7.59 -2.37
CA SER A 78 -6.23 8.52 -2.47
C SER A 78 -6.21 9.38 -3.75
N ILE A 79 -5.58 8.89 -4.80
CA ILE A 79 -5.50 9.60 -6.08
C ILE A 79 -6.79 9.35 -6.88
N THR A 80 -7.43 10.43 -7.34
CA THR A 80 -8.75 10.38 -7.96
C THR A 80 -8.76 10.82 -9.44
N ASP A 81 -7.64 11.33 -9.96
CA ASP A 81 -7.52 11.79 -11.35
C ASP A 81 -6.09 11.64 -11.89
N ALA A 82 -5.97 11.67 -13.22
CA ALA A 82 -4.71 11.48 -13.92
C ALA A 82 -3.73 12.67 -13.75
N ALA A 83 -4.23 13.87 -13.51
CA ALA A 83 -3.38 15.05 -13.30
C ALA A 83 -2.65 14.96 -11.96
N ALA A 84 -3.38 14.62 -10.89
CA ALA A 84 -2.80 14.34 -9.59
C ALA A 84 -1.80 13.17 -9.64
N ALA A 85 -2.15 12.07 -10.31
CA ALA A 85 -1.22 10.95 -10.51
C ALA A 85 0.08 11.40 -11.18
N SER A 86 -0.02 12.19 -12.26
CA SER A 86 1.14 12.71 -12.99
C SER A 86 2.00 13.62 -12.12
N MET A 87 1.38 14.49 -11.32
CA MET A 87 2.07 15.39 -10.39
C MET A 87 2.87 14.60 -9.34
N PHE A 88 2.26 13.63 -8.66
CA PHE A 88 2.95 12.81 -7.67
C PHE A 88 4.06 11.93 -8.27
N MET A 89 3.86 11.44 -9.50
CA MET A 89 4.94 10.74 -10.22
C MET A 89 6.13 11.65 -10.52
N GLN A 90 5.92 12.95 -10.78
CA GLN A 90 7.02 13.92 -10.95
C GLN A 90 7.74 14.18 -9.62
N MET A 91 7.04 14.08 -8.49
CA MET A 91 7.63 14.14 -7.15
C MET A 91 8.31 12.83 -6.72
N GLY A 92 8.35 11.84 -7.62
CA GLY A 92 9.07 10.59 -7.43
C GLY A 92 8.26 9.45 -6.80
N ALA A 93 6.92 9.52 -6.82
CA ALA A 93 6.11 8.38 -6.40
C ALA A 93 6.43 7.14 -7.25
N ASN A 94 6.71 6.02 -6.57
CA ASN A 94 7.06 4.76 -7.22
C ASN A 94 5.83 3.87 -7.49
N PHE A 95 4.71 4.14 -6.82
CA PHE A 95 3.42 3.51 -7.08
C PHE A 95 2.26 4.47 -6.77
N ILE A 96 1.15 4.26 -7.48
CA ILE A 96 -0.08 5.04 -7.36
C ILE A 96 -1.20 4.12 -6.91
N VAL A 97 -1.93 4.51 -5.86
CA VAL A 97 -3.09 3.77 -5.35
C VAL A 97 -4.33 4.65 -5.45
N THR A 98 -5.42 4.10 -5.95
CA THR A 98 -6.66 4.83 -6.13
C THR A 98 -7.81 4.24 -5.31
N PRO A 99 -8.83 5.02 -4.94
CA PRO A 99 -9.99 4.49 -4.23
C PRO A 99 -10.96 3.71 -5.16
N SER A 100 -10.86 3.92 -6.46
CA SER A 100 -11.71 3.31 -7.48
C SER A 100 -10.93 3.06 -8.76
N LEU A 101 -11.49 2.23 -9.64
CA LEU A 101 -10.95 2.00 -10.98
C LEU A 101 -11.08 3.28 -11.84
N ARG A 102 -9.95 3.74 -12.39
CA ARG A 102 -9.87 4.90 -13.29
C ARG A 102 -8.92 4.60 -14.45
N GLU A 103 -9.46 4.45 -15.66
CA GLU A 103 -8.68 4.11 -16.85
C GLU A 103 -7.69 5.21 -17.27
N ASP A 104 -8.06 6.47 -17.08
CA ASP A 104 -7.19 7.61 -17.34
C ASP A 104 -5.93 7.60 -16.46
N ILE A 105 -6.05 7.15 -15.19
CA ILE A 105 -4.91 6.95 -14.30
C ILE A 105 -4.05 5.75 -14.77
N ALA A 106 -4.68 4.64 -15.17
CA ALA A 106 -3.95 3.50 -15.73
C ALA A 106 -3.07 3.91 -16.91
N LEU A 107 -3.60 4.72 -17.84
CA LEU A 107 -2.88 5.17 -19.01
C LEU A 107 -1.63 6.01 -18.67
N VAL A 108 -1.74 6.96 -17.74
CA VAL A 108 -0.59 7.80 -17.36
C VAL A 108 0.46 7.00 -16.58
N CYS A 109 0.04 6.07 -15.72
CA CYS A 109 0.94 5.18 -15.01
C CYS A 109 1.68 4.22 -15.95
N ASN A 110 0.95 3.61 -16.91
CA ASN A 110 1.53 2.71 -17.91
C ASN A 110 2.55 3.41 -18.81
N ARG A 111 2.28 4.65 -19.26
CA ARG A 111 3.23 5.44 -20.06
C ARG A 111 4.55 5.69 -19.33
N ARG A 112 4.51 5.78 -18.00
CA ARG A 112 5.68 6.05 -17.15
C ARG A 112 6.28 4.81 -16.49
N LYS A 113 5.66 3.64 -16.70
CA LYS A 113 6.04 2.36 -16.08
C LYS A 113 6.05 2.41 -14.56
N VAL A 114 5.10 3.18 -13.97
CA VAL A 114 4.86 3.24 -12.54
C VAL A 114 3.77 2.24 -12.18
N LEU A 115 3.93 1.51 -11.07
CA LEU A 115 2.92 0.58 -10.59
C LEU A 115 1.64 1.34 -10.24
N TRP A 116 0.51 0.78 -10.66
CA TRP A 116 -0.82 1.31 -10.38
C TRP A 116 -1.68 0.23 -9.73
N SER A 117 -2.31 0.54 -8.59
CA SER A 117 -3.16 -0.36 -7.83
C SER A 117 -4.53 0.28 -7.60
N PRO A 118 -5.51 0.01 -8.47
CA PRO A 118 -6.85 0.59 -8.38
C PRO A 118 -7.71 -0.08 -7.32
N GLY A 119 -8.55 0.72 -6.66
CA GLY A 119 -9.61 0.23 -5.80
C GLY A 119 -10.70 -0.43 -6.65
N CYS A 120 -10.95 -1.71 -6.41
CA CYS A 120 -11.99 -2.50 -7.06
C CYS A 120 -12.87 -3.16 -6.01
N GLY A 121 -14.17 -3.27 -6.29
CA GLY A 121 -15.16 -3.90 -5.44
C GLY A 121 -16.00 -4.94 -6.17
N SER A 122 -15.69 -5.23 -7.43
CA SER A 122 -16.37 -6.26 -8.22
C SER A 122 -15.38 -7.02 -9.08
N LEU A 123 -15.75 -8.25 -9.47
CA LEU A 123 -14.95 -9.06 -10.37
C LEU A 123 -14.79 -8.40 -11.75
N THR A 124 -15.81 -7.68 -12.23
CA THR A 124 -15.74 -6.92 -13.49
C THR A 124 -14.70 -5.82 -13.44
N GLU A 125 -14.61 -5.07 -12.33
CA GLU A 125 -13.59 -4.04 -12.15
C GLU A 125 -12.19 -4.65 -12.03
N ILE A 126 -12.06 -5.77 -11.33
CA ILE A 126 -10.81 -6.52 -11.20
C ILE A 126 -10.30 -6.94 -12.59
N ASN A 127 -11.15 -7.60 -13.38
CA ASN A 127 -10.80 -8.02 -14.75
C ASN A 127 -10.40 -6.81 -15.61
N ARG A 128 -11.15 -5.72 -15.52
CA ARG A 128 -10.82 -4.51 -16.28
C ARG A 128 -9.48 -3.90 -15.87
N ALA A 129 -9.17 -3.91 -14.58
CA ALA A 129 -7.86 -3.44 -14.11
C ALA A 129 -6.70 -4.34 -14.63
N GLU A 130 -6.88 -5.66 -14.63
CA GLU A 130 -5.91 -6.62 -15.18
C GLU A 130 -5.71 -6.41 -16.70
N GLU A 131 -6.78 -6.22 -17.48
CA GLU A 131 -6.69 -5.86 -18.90
C GLU A 131 -5.90 -4.58 -19.14
N LEU A 132 -5.99 -3.62 -18.21
CA LEU A 132 -5.22 -2.38 -18.22
C LEU A 132 -3.80 -2.53 -17.67
N GLY A 133 -3.34 -3.75 -17.39
CA GLY A 133 -1.98 -4.07 -16.98
C GLY A 133 -1.69 -3.81 -15.50
N CYS A 134 -2.69 -3.94 -14.63
CA CYS A 134 -2.49 -3.89 -13.19
C CYS A 134 -1.87 -5.18 -12.67
N GLU A 135 -0.76 -5.10 -11.93
CA GLU A 135 -0.12 -6.25 -11.31
C GLU A 135 -0.75 -6.66 -9.98
N ILE A 136 -1.21 -5.68 -9.19
CA ILE A 136 -1.79 -5.93 -7.86
C ILE A 136 -3.03 -5.05 -7.70
N ILE A 137 -4.17 -5.70 -7.58
CA ILE A 137 -5.48 -5.06 -7.41
C ILE A 137 -5.65 -4.65 -5.95
N LYS A 138 -6.07 -3.42 -5.69
CA LYS A 138 -6.55 -3.04 -4.36
C LYS A 138 -8.01 -3.45 -4.21
N LEU A 139 -8.31 -4.35 -3.28
CA LEU A 139 -9.70 -4.60 -2.87
C LEU A 139 -10.12 -3.54 -1.85
N PHE A 140 -11.12 -2.71 -2.20
CA PHE A 140 -11.54 -1.59 -1.35
C PHE A 140 -13.06 -1.31 -1.41
N PRO A 141 -13.71 -1.11 -0.24
CA PRO A 141 -13.20 -1.26 1.12
C PRO A 141 -13.09 -2.73 1.55
N GLY A 142 -11.91 -3.18 1.99
CA GLY A 142 -11.70 -4.58 2.39
C GLY A 142 -12.64 -5.06 3.48
N SER A 143 -12.97 -4.19 4.45
CA SER A 143 -13.91 -4.50 5.54
C SER A 143 -15.33 -4.86 5.07
N THR A 144 -15.74 -4.36 3.91
CA THR A 144 -17.06 -4.64 3.33
C THR A 144 -17.09 -6.02 2.68
N TYR A 145 -16.01 -6.41 2.01
CA TYR A 145 -15.95 -7.65 1.22
C TYR A 145 -15.47 -8.86 2.02
N GLY A 146 -14.46 -8.65 2.86
CA GLY A 146 -13.86 -9.71 3.67
C GLY A 146 -13.05 -10.75 2.88
N PRO A 147 -12.36 -11.65 3.60
CA PRO A 147 -11.56 -12.73 2.99
C PRO A 147 -12.36 -13.69 2.11
N GLY A 148 -13.65 -13.91 2.42
CA GLY A 148 -14.53 -14.79 1.65
C GLY A 148 -14.68 -14.33 0.19
N PHE A 149 -14.73 -13.03 -0.05
CA PHE A 149 -14.78 -12.47 -1.40
C PHE A 149 -13.51 -12.79 -2.21
N VAL A 150 -12.34 -12.66 -1.58
CA VAL A 150 -11.06 -13.02 -2.21
C VAL A 150 -11.02 -14.49 -2.56
N LYS A 151 -11.40 -15.36 -1.62
CA LYS A 151 -11.46 -16.81 -1.85
C LYS A 151 -12.37 -17.19 -3.00
N ALA A 152 -13.54 -16.54 -3.12
CA ALA A 152 -14.47 -16.76 -4.22
C ALA A 152 -13.87 -16.36 -5.59
N ILE A 153 -13.12 -15.27 -5.64
CA ILE A 153 -12.42 -14.84 -6.87
C ILE A 153 -11.29 -15.81 -7.23
N LYS A 154 -10.49 -16.24 -6.25
CA LYS A 154 -9.35 -17.12 -6.48
C LYS A 154 -9.73 -18.50 -7.02
N GLY A 155 -10.98 -18.93 -6.86
CA GLY A 155 -11.48 -20.16 -7.47
C GLY A 155 -11.37 -20.13 -9.01
N PRO A 156 -12.08 -19.25 -9.72
CA PRO A 156 -12.00 -19.14 -11.17
C PRO A 156 -10.76 -18.40 -11.67
N GLN A 157 -10.13 -17.53 -10.85
CA GLN A 157 -9.01 -16.67 -11.25
C GLN A 157 -7.84 -16.78 -10.25
N PRO A 158 -7.16 -17.92 -10.17
CA PRO A 158 -6.08 -18.13 -9.19
C PRO A 158 -4.86 -17.21 -9.42
N TRP A 159 -4.69 -16.66 -10.61
CA TRP A 159 -3.60 -15.74 -10.98
C TRP A 159 -3.79 -14.33 -10.44
N THR A 160 -5.02 -13.89 -10.12
CA THR A 160 -5.32 -12.53 -9.68
C THR A 160 -4.58 -12.18 -8.37
N SER A 161 -3.78 -11.14 -8.38
CA SER A 161 -3.06 -10.63 -7.20
C SER A 161 -3.85 -9.54 -6.51
N ILE A 162 -4.16 -9.72 -5.22
CA ILE A 162 -5.07 -8.85 -4.47
C ILE A 162 -4.38 -8.28 -3.22
N MET A 163 -4.60 -6.99 -2.97
CA MET A 163 -4.21 -6.24 -1.78
C MET A 163 -5.47 -5.65 -1.11
N PRO A 164 -6.06 -6.30 -0.11
CA PRO A 164 -7.15 -5.70 0.64
C PRO A 164 -6.65 -4.47 1.42
N THR A 165 -7.47 -3.43 1.46
CA THR A 165 -7.23 -2.21 2.23
C THR A 165 -8.51 -1.78 2.94
N GLY A 166 -8.40 -1.49 4.25
CA GLY A 166 -9.54 -1.29 5.13
C GLY A 166 -10.02 -2.60 5.77
N GLY A 167 -10.13 -2.61 7.10
CA GLY A 167 -10.49 -3.79 7.88
C GLY A 167 -9.36 -4.81 8.07
N VAL A 168 -8.14 -4.46 7.65
CA VAL A 168 -6.94 -5.26 7.97
C VAL A 168 -6.33 -4.75 9.25
N SER A 169 -6.14 -5.64 10.22
CA SER A 169 -5.57 -5.34 11.53
C SER A 169 -4.31 -6.17 11.81
N THR A 170 -3.63 -5.86 12.90
CA THR A 170 -2.44 -6.60 13.37
C THR A 170 -2.80 -7.91 14.09
N ASP A 171 -4.09 -8.20 14.25
CA ASP A 171 -4.57 -9.43 14.87
C ASP A 171 -4.23 -10.65 13.99
N GLU A 172 -3.74 -11.72 14.64
CA GLU A 172 -3.32 -12.95 13.95
C GLU A 172 -4.47 -13.59 13.16
N GLY A 173 -5.65 -13.70 13.77
CA GLY A 173 -6.82 -14.29 13.12
C GLY A 173 -7.24 -13.49 11.88
N ASN A 174 -7.18 -12.14 11.98
CA ASN A 174 -7.47 -11.26 10.85
C ASN A 174 -6.45 -11.43 9.71
N LEU A 175 -5.16 -11.38 10.00
CA LEU A 175 -4.10 -11.56 9.00
C LEU A 175 -4.15 -12.95 8.37
N LYS A 176 -4.27 -13.99 9.22
CA LYS A 176 -4.39 -15.36 8.74
C LYS A 176 -5.60 -15.53 7.82
N GLY A 177 -6.76 -14.97 8.17
CA GLY A 177 -7.94 -15.02 7.32
C GLY A 177 -7.72 -14.42 5.93
N TRP A 178 -6.99 -13.31 5.84
CA TRP A 178 -6.68 -12.70 4.54
C TRP A 178 -5.68 -13.52 3.72
N PHE A 179 -4.58 -13.98 4.33
CA PHE A 179 -3.57 -14.76 3.60
C PHE A 179 -4.10 -16.14 3.21
N ASP A 180 -4.81 -16.86 4.08
CA ASP A 180 -5.48 -18.13 3.76
C ASP A 180 -6.50 -18.00 2.60
N ALA A 181 -7.02 -16.80 2.37
CA ALA A 181 -7.86 -16.51 1.20
C ALA A 181 -7.06 -16.27 -0.09
N GLY A 182 -5.73 -16.20 -0.02
CA GLY A 182 -4.82 -16.06 -1.16
C GLY A 182 -4.50 -14.63 -1.56
N VAL A 183 -4.49 -13.65 -0.62
CA VAL A 183 -4.04 -12.28 -0.92
C VAL A 183 -2.52 -12.24 -1.14
N THR A 184 -2.07 -11.33 -1.98
CA THR A 184 -0.64 -11.13 -2.26
C THR A 184 0.05 -10.35 -1.16
N CYS A 185 -0.59 -9.29 -0.70
CA CYS A 185 -0.16 -8.43 0.39
C CYS A 185 -1.37 -7.72 0.99
N VAL A 186 -1.17 -6.97 2.06
CA VAL A 186 -2.24 -6.20 2.72
C VAL A 186 -1.86 -4.72 2.85
N GLY A 187 -2.83 -3.82 2.66
CA GLY A 187 -2.71 -2.40 2.94
C GLY A 187 -3.19 -2.10 4.36
N MET A 188 -2.30 -1.61 5.23
CA MET A 188 -2.61 -1.39 6.65
C MET A 188 -2.50 0.09 7.03
N GLY A 189 -3.63 0.70 7.36
CA GLY A 189 -3.72 2.12 7.78
C GLY A 189 -3.85 2.28 9.29
N SER A 190 -4.98 2.81 9.74
CA SER A 190 -5.25 3.20 11.13
C SER A 190 -5.14 2.07 12.16
N GLN A 191 -5.23 0.83 11.73
CA GLN A 191 -5.04 -0.34 12.60
C GLN A 191 -3.56 -0.64 12.88
N LEU A 192 -2.65 -0.11 12.06
CA LEU A 192 -1.21 -0.17 12.25
C LEU A 192 -0.67 1.16 12.79
N ILE A 193 -1.07 2.27 12.16
CA ILE A 193 -0.64 3.62 12.51
C ILE A 193 -1.85 4.36 13.08
N GLY A 194 -2.16 4.04 14.33
CA GLY A 194 -3.35 4.55 15.02
C GLY A 194 -3.23 6.02 15.45
N LYS A 195 -4.37 6.65 15.71
CA LYS A 195 -4.42 8.04 16.20
C LYS A 195 -3.67 8.23 17.52
N GLU A 196 -3.71 7.25 18.41
CA GLU A 196 -3.02 7.28 19.71
C GLU A 196 -1.50 7.28 19.54
N VAL A 197 -0.97 6.48 18.61
CA VAL A 197 0.45 6.46 18.27
C VAL A 197 0.93 7.84 17.82
N LEU A 198 0.15 8.50 16.97
CA LEU A 198 0.47 9.84 16.47
C LEU A 198 0.35 10.91 17.57
N ALA A 199 -0.71 10.85 18.38
CA ALA A 199 -0.95 11.81 19.47
C ALA A 199 0.12 11.72 20.56
N ASN A 200 0.50 10.50 20.96
CA ASN A 200 1.47 10.23 22.00
C ASN A 200 2.92 10.21 21.46
N LYS A 201 3.11 10.32 20.14
CA LYS A 201 4.42 10.22 19.48
C LYS A 201 5.18 8.93 19.85
N ASP A 202 4.45 7.83 20.02
CA ASP A 202 5.01 6.51 20.37
C ASP A 202 5.59 5.82 19.15
N PHE A 203 6.72 6.32 18.68
CA PHE A 203 7.40 5.80 17.49
C PHE A 203 8.16 4.50 17.76
N ASP A 204 8.57 4.26 19.01
CA ASP A 204 9.19 2.99 19.40
C ASP A 204 8.16 1.86 19.45
N GLY A 205 6.98 2.13 20.01
CA GLY A 205 5.84 1.22 19.95
C GLY A 205 5.42 0.92 18.51
N LEU A 206 5.38 1.94 17.65
CA LEU A 206 5.09 1.74 16.22
C LEU A 206 6.14 0.84 15.56
N THR A 207 7.43 1.08 15.83
CA THR A 207 8.53 0.26 15.30
C THR A 207 8.34 -1.21 15.69
N LYS A 208 8.03 -1.46 16.96
CA LYS A 208 7.77 -2.81 17.46
C LYS A 208 6.55 -3.44 16.78
N THR A 209 5.44 -2.72 16.70
CA THR A 209 4.21 -3.21 16.05
C THR A 209 4.44 -3.59 14.58
N VAL A 210 5.14 -2.75 13.82
CA VAL A 210 5.50 -3.03 12.42
C VAL A 210 6.36 -4.28 12.31
N LYS A 211 7.37 -4.41 13.17
CA LYS A 211 8.27 -5.58 13.19
C LYS A 211 7.51 -6.87 13.50
N ASP A 212 6.69 -6.85 14.54
CA ASP A 212 5.92 -8.02 14.97
C ASP A 212 4.90 -8.43 13.88
N THR A 213 4.24 -7.44 13.25
CA THR A 213 3.29 -7.69 12.17
C THR A 213 3.97 -8.31 10.94
N LEU A 214 5.13 -7.81 10.54
CA LEU A 214 5.89 -8.38 9.42
C LEU A 214 6.38 -9.79 9.73
N ALA A 215 6.82 -10.06 10.96
CA ALA A 215 7.21 -11.39 11.38
C ALA A 215 6.03 -12.38 11.35
N LEU A 216 4.86 -11.95 11.80
CA LEU A 216 3.62 -12.73 11.74
C LEU A 216 3.21 -13.02 10.29
N ILE A 217 3.19 -12.01 9.42
CA ILE A 217 2.89 -12.21 7.98
C ILE A 217 3.86 -13.22 7.37
N LYS A 218 5.14 -13.10 7.67
CA LYS A 218 6.16 -14.03 7.17
C LYS A 218 5.90 -15.47 7.63
N SER A 219 5.53 -15.67 8.91
CA SER A 219 5.20 -16.99 9.44
C SER A 219 3.97 -17.60 8.76
N ILE A 220 2.91 -16.81 8.54
CA ILE A 220 1.69 -17.27 7.86
C ILE A 220 2.02 -17.71 6.43
N LYS A 221 2.75 -16.89 5.67
CA LYS A 221 3.12 -17.19 4.29
C LYS A 221 4.05 -18.39 4.13
N SER A 222 4.90 -18.69 5.13
CA SER A 222 5.82 -19.85 5.07
C SER A 222 5.12 -21.19 5.28
N VAL A 223 3.92 -21.22 5.83
CA VAL A 223 3.11 -22.46 6.01
C VAL A 223 2.39 -22.85 4.71
N GLU A 224 2.19 -21.90 3.78
CA GLU A 224 1.51 -22.13 2.51
C GLU A 224 2.45 -22.51 1.34
N SER A 225 3.75 -22.48 1.58
CA SER A 225 4.80 -22.83 0.58
C SER A 225 5.21 -24.28 0.69
#